data_50de755b94bcb575f5d22def575fce4f
#
_entry.id   50de755b94bcb575f5d22def575fce4f
#
_cell.length_a   1.000
_cell.length_b   1.000
_cell.length_c   1.000
_cell.angle_alpha   90.00
_cell.angle_beta   90.00
_cell.angle_gamma   90.00
#
_symmetry.space_group_name_H-M   'P 1'
#
loop_
_entity.id
_entity.type
_entity.pdbx_description
1 polymer ?
#
loop_
_entity_poly.entity_id
_entity_poly.type
_entity_poly.pdbx_seq_one_letter_code
_entity_poly.pdbx_strand_id
1 'polypeptide(L)'
;MDFLAEGLRRAAHLLWSRDGEVLGITLLTLKVAILATAVACALGIPAGFVLATRRFWGRRAALTVVNTALAFPTVVVGLMLFGLLSRRGPLGGLGWLYTWQAIVVADVLLALPIAAALSAAAVQGVDPRFRRTAETLGAGAWWAAWTVAREARFGLATVVTAAFGQSVAEVGAALIVGGNIRGQTRTLTTAVALNTAQGDFGLALALGLILLLLALVVNVALQLLQGGGRA
;
A
#
# COMPACT_ATOMS: atom_id res chain seq x y z
N MET A 1 5.15 26.45 21.88
CA MET A 1 4.53 25.16 22.30
C MET A 1 3.03 25.09 22.03
N ASP A 2 2.41 26.21 21.73
CA ASP A 2 0.95 26.31 21.50
C ASP A 2 0.45 25.58 20.25
N PHE A 3 1.27 25.52 19.20
CA PHE A 3 0.94 24.87 17.92
C PHE A 3 0.60 23.37 18.06
N LEU A 4 1.41 22.60 18.79
CA LEU A 4 1.15 21.16 19.00
C LEU A 4 -0.09 20.95 19.88
N ALA A 5 -0.27 21.77 20.90
CA ALA A 5 -1.44 21.70 21.78
C ALA A 5 -2.73 22.06 21.02
N GLU A 6 -2.67 23.06 20.14
CA GLU A 6 -3.79 23.43 19.28
C GLU A 6 -4.14 22.32 18.28
N GLY A 7 -3.14 21.74 17.61
CA GLY A 7 -3.35 20.61 16.69
C GLY A 7 -3.98 19.39 17.38
N LEU A 8 -3.52 19.05 18.58
CA LEU A 8 -4.11 17.97 19.40
C LEU A 8 -5.57 18.27 19.80
N ARG A 9 -5.86 19.49 20.25
CA ARG A 9 -7.24 19.91 20.61
C ARG A 9 -8.15 19.84 19.36
N ARG A 10 -7.68 20.35 18.22
CA ARG A 10 -8.43 20.29 16.95
C ARG A 10 -8.65 18.86 16.49
N ALA A 11 -7.65 17.99 16.55
CA ALA A 11 -7.80 16.58 16.21
C ALA A 11 -8.84 15.89 17.11
N ALA A 12 -8.74 16.10 18.43
CA ALA A 12 -9.71 15.56 19.38
C ALA A 12 -11.12 16.08 19.11
N HIS A 13 -11.28 17.37 18.83
CA HIS A 13 -12.57 17.98 18.50
C HIS A 13 -13.15 17.40 17.21
N LEU A 14 -12.36 17.26 16.12
CA LEU A 14 -12.80 16.71 14.85
C LEU A 14 -13.24 15.24 14.97
N LEU A 15 -12.53 14.45 15.76
CA LEU A 15 -12.90 13.07 16.05
C LEU A 15 -14.18 12.98 16.90
N TRP A 16 -14.32 13.86 17.90
CA TRP A 16 -15.49 13.85 18.79
C TRP A 16 -16.76 14.37 18.11
N SER A 17 -16.63 15.45 17.34
CA SER A 17 -17.76 16.07 16.61
C SER A 17 -18.24 15.22 15.44
N ARG A 18 -17.51 14.15 15.08
CA ARG A 18 -17.80 13.31 13.91
C ARG A 18 -17.99 14.17 12.66
N ASP A 19 -17.08 15.12 12.45
CA ASP A 19 -17.13 15.98 11.28
C ASP A 19 -17.30 15.15 9.99
N GLY A 20 -18.37 15.42 9.25
CA GLY A 20 -18.76 14.61 8.08
C GLY A 20 -17.73 14.65 6.95
N GLU A 21 -16.99 15.77 6.81
CA GLU A 21 -15.91 15.87 5.82
C GLU A 21 -14.72 15.02 6.23
N VAL A 22 -14.29 15.12 7.49
CA VAL A 22 -13.15 14.33 8.00
C VAL A 22 -13.46 12.84 7.95
N LEU A 23 -14.68 12.43 8.30
CA LEU A 23 -15.12 11.04 8.16
C LEU A 23 -15.10 10.58 6.71
N GLY A 24 -15.62 11.39 5.77
CA GLY A 24 -15.61 11.08 4.35
C GLY A 24 -14.19 10.90 3.80
N ILE A 25 -13.27 11.81 4.14
CA ILE A 25 -11.86 11.75 3.75
C ILE A 25 -11.19 10.49 4.35
N THR A 26 -11.45 10.20 5.63
CA THR A 26 -10.90 9.02 6.32
C THR A 26 -11.39 7.72 5.70
N LEU A 27 -12.69 7.61 5.41
CA LEU A 27 -13.27 6.43 4.77
C LEU A 27 -12.73 6.24 3.34
N LEU A 28 -12.56 7.32 2.58
CA LEU A 28 -11.97 7.27 1.25
C LEU A 28 -10.51 6.80 1.32
N THR A 29 -9.72 7.35 2.24
CA THR A 29 -8.32 6.94 2.44
C THR A 29 -8.24 5.44 2.76
N LEU A 30 -9.07 4.97 3.68
CA LEU A 30 -9.12 3.56 4.05
C LEU A 30 -9.56 2.66 2.89
N LYS A 31 -10.60 3.06 2.16
CA LYS A 31 -11.09 2.35 0.97
C LYS A 31 -9.99 2.20 -0.07
N VAL A 32 -9.33 3.30 -0.43
CA VAL A 32 -8.25 3.30 -1.43
C VAL A 32 -7.09 2.43 -0.98
N ALA A 33 -6.61 2.61 0.27
CA ALA A 33 -5.48 1.86 0.80
C ALA A 33 -5.77 0.35 0.89
N ILE A 34 -6.96 -0.07 1.34
CA ILE A 34 -7.35 -1.48 1.40
C ILE A 34 -7.40 -2.09 0.01
N LEU A 35 -8.06 -1.43 -0.95
CA LEU A 35 -8.18 -1.94 -2.31
C LEU A 35 -6.82 -2.04 -3.00
N ALA A 36 -5.99 -1.00 -2.88
CA ALA A 36 -4.65 -0.99 -3.44
C ALA A 36 -3.77 -2.11 -2.83
N THR A 37 -3.78 -2.24 -1.50
CA THR A 37 -3.05 -3.30 -0.79
C THR A 37 -3.53 -4.69 -1.23
N ALA A 38 -4.84 -4.91 -1.30
CA ALA A 38 -5.40 -6.20 -1.70
C ALA A 38 -4.95 -6.60 -3.10
N VAL A 39 -5.04 -5.67 -4.07
CA VAL A 39 -4.61 -5.93 -5.46
C VAL A 39 -3.10 -6.09 -5.54
N ALA A 40 -2.31 -5.21 -4.90
CA ALA A 40 -0.85 -5.29 -4.90
C ALA A 40 -0.35 -6.61 -4.28
N CYS A 41 -0.96 -7.06 -3.18
CA CYS A 41 -0.62 -8.34 -2.55
C CYS A 41 -1.09 -9.53 -3.38
N ALA A 42 -2.29 -9.49 -3.97
CA ALA A 42 -2.80 -10.57 -4.82
C ALA A 42 -1.92 -10.83 -6.05
N LEU A 43 -1.27 -9.79 -6.58
CA LEU A 43 -0.35 -9.89 -7.71
C LEU A 43 1.11 -10.04 -7.26
N GLY A 44 1.53 -9.26 -6.28
CA GLY A 44 2.92 -9.17 -5.82
C GLY A 44 3.38 -10.40 -5.05
N ILE A 45 2.53 -10.98 -4.19
CA ILE A 45 2.90 -12.19 -3.43
C ILE A 45 3.17 -13.38 -4.36
N PRO A 46 2.29 -13.74 -5.30
CA PRO A 46 2.60 -14.80 -6.26
C PRO A 46 3.81 -14.48 -7.14
N ALA A 47 3.96 -13.23 -7.59
CA ALA A 47 5.12 -12.82 -8.39
C ALA A 47 6.44 -12.99 -7.60
N GLY A 48 6.48 -12.52 -6.36
CA GLY A 48 7.62 -12.67 -5.45
C GLY A 48 7.93 -14.15 -5.16
N PHE A 49 6.88 -14.97 -4.94
CA PHE A 49 7.03 -16.41 -4.76
C PHE A 49 7.68 -17.09 -5.98
N VAL A 50 7.23 -16.76 -7.19
CA VAL A 50 7.81 -17.27 -8.45
C VAL A 50 9.27 -16.81 -8.58
N LEU A 51 9.55 -15.53 -8.32
CA LEU A 51 10.91 -14.98 -8.33
C LEU A 51 11.84 -15.66 -7.31
N ALA A 52 11.31 -16.09 -6.17
CA ALA A 52 12.08 -16.78 -5.15
C ALA A 52 12.38 -18.24 -5.51
N THR A 53 11.38 -18.97 -6.04
CA THR A 53 11.41 -20.43 -6.16
C THR A 53 11.79 -20.95 -7.55
N ARG A 54 11.52 -20.17 -8.61
CA ARG A 54 11.75 -20.61 -9.98
C ARG A 54 13.06 -20.07 -10.55
N ARG A 55 13.79 -20.92 -11.28
CA ARG A 55 14.95 -20.53 -12.08
C ARG A 55 14.49 -20.45 -13.53
N PHE A 56 14.47 -19.25 -14.12
CA PHE A 56 14.12 -19.02 -15.51
C PHE A 56 15.06 -17.98 -16.13
N TRP A 57 15.13 -18.00 -17.45
CA TRP A 57 15.89 -17.01 -18.18
C TRP A 57 15.29 -15.62 -17.95
N GLY A 58 16.12 -14.62 -17.58
CA GLY A 58 15.63 -13.28 -17.24
C GLY A 58 15.27 -13.04 -15.77
N ARG A 59 15.35 -14.05 -14.87
CA ARG A 59 15.08 -13.89 -13.44
C ARG A 59 15.89 -12.75 -12.80
N ARG A 60 17.18 -12.60 -13.18
CA ARG A 60 18.02 -11.51 -12.65
C ARG A 60 17.50 -10.15 -13.11
N ALA A 61 17.13 -10.02 -14.38
CA ALA A 61 16.56 -8.79 -14.92
C ALA A 61 15.22 -8.45 -14.21
N ALA A 62 14.34 -9.44 -14.01
CA ALA A 62 13.09 -9.24 -13.27
C ALA A 62 13.32 -8.76 -11.83
N LEU A 63 14.28 -9.36 -11.11
CA LEU A 63 14.66 -8.90 -9.77
C LEU A 63 15.23 -7.47 -9.79
N THR A 64 16.07 -7.15 -10.78
CA THR A 64 16.59 -5.78 -10.95
C THR A 64 15.46 -4.79 -11.19
N VAL A 65 14.49 -5.12 -12.05
CA VAL A 65 13.32 -4.25 -12.32
C VAL A 65 12.50 -4.04 -11.05
N VAL A 66 12.17 -5.11 -10.32
CA VAL A 66 11.42 -5.01 -9.05
C VAL A 66 12.17 -4.14 -8.03
N ASN A 67 13.48 -4.36 -7.86
CA ASN A 67 14.27 -3.59 -6.92
C ASN A 67 14.43 -2.11 -7.35
N THR A 68 14.55 -1.83 -8.66
CA THR A 68 14.59 -0.46 -9.18
C THR A 68 13.26 0.24 -8.96
N ALA A 69 12.14 -0.48 -9.12
CA ALA A 69 10.80 0.07 -8.92
C ALA A 69 10.52 0.47 -7.46
N LEU A 70 11.25 -0.09 -6.48
CA LEU A 70 11.18 0.37 -5.08
C LEU A 70 11.67 1.82 -4.90
N ALA A 71 12.53 2.30 -5.79
CA ALA A 71 13.10 3.64 -5.75
C ALA A 71 12.38 4.63 -6.69
N PHE A 72 11.26 4.23 -7.30
CA PHE A 72 10.55 5.11 -8.22
C PHE A 72 9.96 6.32 -7.50
N PRO A 73 10.26 7.56 -7.97
CA PRO A 73 9.63 8.74 -7.42
C PRO A 73 8.12 8.71 -7.65
N THR A 74 7.35 8.79 -6.58
CA THR A 74 5.88 8.62 -6.62
C THR A 74 5.22 9.66 -7.54
N VAL A 75 5.75 10.90 -7.54
CA VAL A 75 5.31 11.98 -8.43
C VAL A 75 5.49 11.60 -9.90
N VAL A 76 6.60 10.95 -10.25
CA VAL A 76 6.86 10.52 -11.65
C VAL A 76 5.88 9.43 -12.06
N VAL A 77 5.61 8.46 -11.18
CA VAL A 77 4.59 7.42 -11.42
C VAL A 77 3.23 8.07 -11.64
N GLY A 78 2.87 9.06 -10.81
CA GLY A 78 1.63 9.83 -10.96
C GLY A 78 1.54 10.56 -12.30
N LEU A 79 2.64 11.20 -12.75
CA LEU A 79 2.69 11.89 -14.05
C LEU A 79 2.56 10.92 -15.23
N MET A 80 3.23 9.77 -15.16
CA MET A 80 3.11 8.74 -16.20
C MET A 80 1.67 8.23 -16.28
N LEU A 81 1.07 7.92 -15.14
CA LEU A 81 -0.32 7.47 -15.07
C LEU A 81 -1.30 8.55 -15.52
N PHE A 82 -1.05 9.82 -15.17
CA PHE A 82 -1.81 10.96 -15.67
C PHE A 82 -1.79 11.02 -17.21
N GLY A 83 -0.60 10.88 -17.82
CA GLY A 83 -0.45 10.84 -19.27
C GLY A 83 -1.27 9.71 -19.90
N LEU A 84 -1.25 8.52 -19.30
CA LEU A 84 -2.00 7.34 -19.78
C LEU A 84 -3.52 7.52 -19.66
N LEU A 85 -4.00 8.07 -18.54
CA LEU A 85 -5.43 8.23 -18.21
C LEU A 85 -6.04 9.52 -18.75
N SER A 86 -5.23 10.47 -19.25
CA SER A 86 -5.71 11.73 -19.84
C SER A 86 -6.59 11.46 -21.07
N ARG A 87 -7.48 12.40 -21.42
CA ARG A 87 -8.38 12.25 -22.56
C ARG A 87 -7.67 11.97 -23.89
N ARG A 88 -6.40 12.39 -24.01
CA ARG A 88 -5.53 12.12 -25.19
C ARG A 88 -4.65 10.89 -25.01
N GLY A 89 -4.66 10.29 -23.84
CA GLY A 89 -3.88 9.09 -23.53
C GLY A 89 -4.58 7.79 -23.98
N PRO A 90 -3.83 6.68 -24.06
CA PRO A 90 -4.36 5.40 -24.53
C PRO A 90 -5.45 4.81 -23.64
N LEU A 91 -5.51 5.19 -22.36
CA LEU A 91 -6.51 4.74 -21.39
C LEU A 91 -7.55 5.83 -21.10
N GLY A 92 -7.56 6.95 -21.85
CA GLY A 92 -8.47 8.07 -21.65
C GLY A 92 -9.95 7.71 -21.75
N GLY A 93 -10.29 6.69 -22.56
CA GLY A 93 -11.65 6.17 -22.68
C GLY A 93 -12.25 5.59 -21.40
N LEU A 94 -11.43 5.25 -20.39
CA LEU A 94 -11.91 4.78 -19.09
C LEU A 94 -12.53 5.88 -18.24
N GLY A 95 -12.17 7.14 -18.47
CA GLY A 95 -12.66 8.28 -17.69
C GLY A 95 -12.24 8.26 -16.21
N TRP A 96 -11.15 7.55 -15.87
CA TRP A 96 -10.71 7.35 -14.48
C TRP A 96 -9.91 8.52 -13.91
N LEU A 97 -9.35 9.39 -14.76
CA LEU A 97 -8.59 10.53 -14.25
C LEU A 97 -9.46 11.39 -13.33
N TYR A 98 -8.90 11.82 -12.22
CA TYR A 98 -9.57 12.54 -11.13
C TYR A 98 -10.69 11.75 -10.45
N THR A 99 -10.55 10.44 -10.39
CA THR A 99 -11.42 9.57 -9.61
C THR A 99 -10.62 8.77 -8.58
N TRP A 100 -11.30 8.20 -7.60
CA TRP A 100 -10.67 7.34 -6.60
C TRP A 100 -10.05 6.07 -7.22
N GLN A 101 -10.57 5.60 -8.36
CA GLN A 101 -10.00 4.45 -9.08
C GLN A 101 -8.59 4.75 -9.60
N ALA A 102 -8.34 5.98 -10.10
CA ALA A 102 -7.00 6.38 -10.53
C ALA A 102 -6.00 6.37 -9.36
N ILE A 103 -6.44 6.79 -8.15
CA ILE A 103 -5.60 6.74 -6.96
C ILE A 103 -5.29 5.29 -6.60
N VAL A 104 -6.28 4.39 -6.62
CA VAL A 104 -6.05 2.95 -6.37
C VAL A 104 -5.03 2.37 -7.34
N VAL A 105 -5.13 2.68 -8.64
CA VAL A 105 -4.16 2.19 -9.65
C VAL A 105 -2.76 2.74 -9.37
N ALA A 106 -2.63 4.01 -9.00
CA ALA A 106 -1.35 4.61 -8.65
C ALA A 106 -0.72 3.90 -7.43
N ASP A 107 -1.51 3.70 -6.39
CA ASP A 107 -1.07 3.02 -5.17
C ASP A 107 -0.69 1.56 -5.43
N VAL A 108 -1.44 0.85 -6.29
CA VAL A 108 -1.10 -0.52 -6.73
C VAL A 108 0.26 -0.53 -7.42
N LEU A 109 0.51 0.39 -8.35
CA LEU A 109 1.80 0.45 -9.07
C LEU A 109 2.99 0.68 -8.12
N LEU A 110 2.78 1.43 -7.04
CA LEU A 110 3.82 1.71 -6.03
C LEU A 110 3.95 0.57 -5.01
N ALA A 111 2.86 -0.05 -4.58
CA ALA A 111 2.87 -1.11 -3.59
C ALA A 111 3.23 -2.50 -4.18
N LEU A 112 2.98 -2.73 -5.47
CA LEU A 112 3.25 -3.99 -6.14
C LEU A 112 4.73 -4.44 -6.07
N PRO A 113 5.72 -3.58 -6.39
CA PRO A 113 7.12 -3.96 -6.27
C PRO A 113 7.53 -4.24 -4.82
N ILE A 114 6.96 -3.51 -3.85
CA ILE A 114 7.18 -3.77 -2.42
C ILE A 114 6.66 -5.16 -2.06
N ALA A 115 5.42 -5.47 -2.46
CA ALA A 115 4.82 -6.78 -2.22
C ALA A 115 5.63 -7.91 -2.88
N ALA A 116 6.10 -7.73 -4.10
CA ALA A 116 6.90 -8.72 -4.81
C ALA A 116 8.28 -8.92 -4.19
N ALA A 117 9.01 -7.84 -3.86
CA ALA A 117 10.34 -7.90 -3.29
C ALA A 117 10.33 -8.54 -1.90
N LEU A 118 9.45 -8.07 -1.01
CA LEU A 118 9.35 -8.60 0.35
C LEU A 118 8.85 -10.04 0.37
N SER A 119 7.93 -10.42 -0.52
CA SER A 119 7.50 -11.82 -0.65
C SER A 119 8.64 -12.70 -1.13
N ALA A 120 9.43 -12.25 -2.10
CA ALA A 120 10.61 -12.99 -2.56
C ALA A 120 11.61 -13.18 -1.41
N ALA A 121 11.87 -12.15 -0.61
CA ALA A 121 12.74 -12.22 0.55
C ALA A 121 12.20 -13.18 1.62
N ALA A 122 10.90 -13.09 1.95
CA ALA A 122 10.26 -13.97 2.93
C ALA A 122 10.34 -15.46 2.54
N VAL A 123 10.09 -15.76 1.26
CA VAL A 123 10.17 -17.13 0.73
C VAL A 123 11.61 -17.64 0.66
N GLN A 124 12.58 -16.79 0.32
CA GLN A 124 14.01 -17.15 0.30
C GLN A 124 14.56 -17.39 1.70
N GLY A 125 13.98 -16.79 2.74
CA GLY A 125 14.35 -17.02 4.14
C GLY A 125 13.87 -18.37 4.70
N VAL A 126 13.01 -19.10 4.00
CA VAL A 126 12.57 -20.44 4.43
C VAL A 126 13.68 -21.47 4.20
N ASP A 127 13.96 -22.31 5.20
CA ASP A 127 14.95 -23.38 5.06
C ASP A 127 14.58 -24.30 3.88
N PRO A 128 15.49 -24.50 2.91
CA PRO A 128 15.26 -25.37 1.76
C PRO A 128 14.87 -26.82 2.12
N ARG A 129 15.14 -27.25 3.36
CA ARG A 129 14.78 -28.58 3.85
C ARG A 129 13.26 -28.79 3.86
N PHE A 130 12.46 -27.79 4.19
CA PHE A 130 11.00 -27.90 4.16
C PHE A 130 10.49 -28.37 2.81
N ARG A 131 10.97 -27.77 1.72
CA ARG A 131 10.59 -28.17 0.37
C ARG A 131 11.06 -29.60 0.04
N ARG A 132 12.32 -29.91 0.35
CA ARG A 132 12.90 -31.24 0.07
C ARG A 132 12.17 -32.33 0.84
N THR A 133 11.87 -32.11 2.12
CA THR A 133 11.09 -33.08 2.93
C THR A 133 9.70 -33.30 2.36
N ALA A 134 9.00 -32.26 1.93
CA ALA A 134 7.71 -32.41 1.28
C ALA A 134 7.83 -33.26 0.00
N GLU A 135 8.83 -33.00 -0.84
CA GLU A 135 9.07 -33.73 -2.09
C GLU A 135 9.46 -35.21 -1.81
N THR A 136 10.27 -35.53 -0.79
CA THR A 136 10.61 -36.91 -0.42
C THR A 136 9.42 -37.68 0.18
N LEU A 137 8.46 -36.99 0.76
CA LEU A 137 7.19 -37.57 1.24
C LEU A 137 6.16 -37.73 0.10
N GLY A 138 6.52 -37.49 -1.16
CA GLY A 138 5.67 -37.68 -2.32
C GLY A 138 4.79 -36.46 -2.65
N ALA A 139 5.03 -35.28 -2.05
CA ALA A 139 4.29 -34.08 -2.40
C ALA A 139 4.62 -33.64 -3.81
N GLY A 140 3.59 -33.46 -4.64
CA GLY A 140 3.73 -32.81 -5.95
C GLY A 140 4.14 -31.34 -5.83
N ALA A 141 4.57 -30.73 -6.92
CA ALA A 141 5.12 -29.37 -6.98
C ALA A 141 4.20 -28.30 -6.31
N TRP A 142 2.88 -28.44 -6.40
CA TRP A 142 1.91 -27.56 -5.76
C TRP A 142 1.93 -27.67 -4.25
N TRP A 143 1.91 -28.90 -3.70
CA TRP A 143 1.95 -29.14 -2.26
C TRP A 143 3.27 -28.73 -1.65
N ALA A 144 4.39 -28.98 -2.33
CA ALA A 144 5.70 -28.49 -1.90
C ALA A 144 5.76 -26.95 -1.86
N ALA A 145 5.19 -26.28 -2.88
CA ALA A 145 5.08 -24.82 -2.89
C ALA A 145 4.18 -24.30 -1.75
N TRP A 146 3.04 -24.95 -1.50
CA TRP A 146 2.15 -24.61 -0.39
C TRP A 146 2.82 -24.75 0.96
N THR A 147 3.63 -25.82 1.17
CA THR A 147 4.41 -26.02 2.41
C THR A 147 5.36 -24.86 2.65
N VAL A 148 6.08 -24.42 1.61
CA VAL A 148 6.98 -23.26 1.69
C VAL A 148 6.19 -21.97 1.97
N ALA A 149 5.07 -21.75 1.31
CA ALA A 149 4.24 -20.56 1.54
C ALA A 149 3.67 -20.54 2.97
N ARG A 150 3.27 -21.70 3.50
CA ARG A 150 2.78 -21.83 4.89
C ARG A 150 3.89 -21.54 5.91
N GLU A 151 5.11 -21.94 5.64
CA GLU A 151 6.26 -21.63 6.51
C GLU A 151 6.61 -20.14 6.42
N ALA A 152 6.55 -19.53 5.23
CA ALA A 152 6.79 -18.10 5.02
C ALA A 152 5.65 -17.19 5.54
N ARG A 153 4.54 -17.74 6.08
CA ARG A 153 3.31 -17.00 6.40
C ARG A 153 3.51 -15.72 7.22
N PHE A 154 4.41 -15.73 8.20
CA PHE A 154 4.68 -14.55 9.02
C PHE A 154 5.41 -13.46 8.22
N GLY A 155 6.37 -13.85 7.38
CA GLY A 155 7.00 -12.93 6.43
C GLY A 155 6.01 -12.38 5.41
N LEU A 156 5.12 -13.23 4.88
CA LEU A 156 4.06 -12.80 3.96
C LEU A 156 3.03 -11.87 4.62
N ALA A 157 2.75 -12.07 5.91
CA ALA A 157 1.91 -11.15 6.67
C ALA A 157 2.55 -9.76 6.80
N THR A 158 3.87 -9.67 6.98
CA THR A 158 4.62 -8.40 6.98
C THR A 158 4.51 -7.67 5.64
N VAL A 159 4.42 -8.42 4.51
CA VAL A 159 4.21 -7.82 3.18
C VAL A 159 2.92 -7.01 3.13
N VAL A 160 1.82 -7.54 3.68
CA VAL A 160 0.52 -6.85 3.71
C VAL A 160 0.63 -5.54 4.49
N THR A 161 1.28 -5.59 5.67
CA THR A 161 1.50 -4.41 6.50
C THR A 161 2.32 -3.34 5.79
N ALA A 162 3.41 -3.75 5.10
CA ALA A 162 4.27 -2.83 4.36
C ALA A 162 3.55 -2.20 3.15
N ALA A 163 2.80 -3.00 2.37
CA ALA A 163 2.02 -2.52 1.23
C ALA A 163 0.91 -1.56 1.67
N PHE A 164 0.23 -1.86 2.78
CA PHE A 164 -0.78 -0.97 3.36
C PHE A 164 -0.15 0.36 3.83
N GLY A 165 0.97 0.29 4.55
CA GLY A 165 1.69 1.48 5.00
C GLY A 165 2.10 2.39 3.84
N GLN A 166 2.59 1.81 2.73
CA GLN A 166 2.90 2.55 1.51
C GLN A 166 1.67 3.27 0.94
N SER A 167 0.54 2.54 0.81
CA SER A 167 -0.69 3.12 0.23
C SER A 167 -1.30 4.21 1.12
N VAL A 168 -1.28 4.05 2.45
CA VAL A 168 -1.78 5.07 3.38
C VAL A 168 -0.92 6.33 3.38
N ALA A 169 0.39 6.19 3.18
CA ALA A 169 1.34 7.30 3.21
C ALA A 169 1.46 8.04 1.86
N GLU A 170 0.83 7.54 0.80
CA GLU A 170 1.00 8.08 -0.54
C GLU A 170 0.36 9.47 -0.69
N VAL A 171 1.11 10.40 -1.25
CA VAL A 171 0.70 11.80 -1.48
C VAL A 171 0.89 12.20 -2.95
N GLY A 172 2.07 11.97 -3.49
CA GLY A 172 2.52 12.54 -4.76
C GLY A 172 1.69 12.08 -5.95
N ALA A 173 1.58 10.77 -6.14
CA ALA A 173 0.78 10.20 -7.22
C ALA A 173 -0.72 10.49 -7.00
N ALA A 174 -1.21 10.37 -5.75
CA ALA A 174 -2.60 10.64 -5.41
C ALA A 174 -3.02 12.09 -5.73
N LEU A 175 -2.14 13.09 -5.48
CA LEU A 175 -2.39 14.48 -5.88
C LEU A 175 -2.52 14.64 -7.39
N ILE A 176 -1.64 14.00 -8.16
CA ILE A 176 -1.58 14.16 -9.61
C ILE A 176 -2.79 13.50 -10.28
N VAL A 177 -3.05 12.23 -9.97
CA VAL A 177 -4.11 11.49 -10.66
C VAL A 177 -5.50 11.69 -10.04
N GLY A 178 -5.56 12.03 -8.74
CA GLY A 178 -6.80 12.27 -8.00
C GLY A 178 -7.25 13.72 -8.03
N GLY A 179 -6.33 14.71 -8.13
CA GLY A 179 -6.64 16.14 -8.18
C GLY A 179 -7.13 16.71 -6.83
N ASN A 180 -7.10 15.97 -5.73
CA ASN A 180 -7.49 16.41 -4.39
C ASN A 180 -8.88 17.08 -4.31
N ILE A 181 -9.87 16.54 -5.03
CA ILE A 181 -11.21 17.10 -5.15
C ILE A 181 -12.02 16.81 -3.89
N ARG A 182 -12.51 17.86 -3.23
CA ARG A 182 -13.32 17.77 -2.02
C ARG A 182 -14.56 16.89 -2.24
N GLY A 183 -14.80 15.95 -1.34
CA GLY A 183 -15.92 15.02 -1.40
C GLY A 183 -15.80 13.89 -2.43
N GLN A 184 -14.72 13.84 -3.24
CA GLN A 184 -14.54 12.82 -4.28
C GLN A 184 -13.20 12.08 -4.20
N THR A 185 -12.08 12.80 -4.21
CA THR A 185 -10.74 12.19 -4.31
C THR A 185 -9.76 12.68 -3.24
N ARG A 186 -10.20 13.60 -2.36
CA ARG A 186 -9.38 14.08 -1.26
C ARG A 186 -9.15 12.96 -0.25
N THR A 187 -7.90 12.56 -0.05
CA THR A 187 -7.46 11.65 1.00
C THR A 187 -6.91 12.43 2.21
N LEU A 188 -6.67 11.77 3.34
CA LEU A 188 -6.05 12.41 4.51
C LEU A 188 -4.68 13.00 4.17
N THR A 189 -3.85 12.26 3.43
CA THR A 189 -2.52 12.71 3.02
C THR A 189 -2.56 13.93 2.11
N THR A 190 -3.44 13.93 1.10
CA THR A 190 -3.60 15.07 0.19
C THR A 190 -4.24 16.27 0.86
N ALA A 191 -5.12 16.06 1.87
CA ALA A 191 -5.69 17.12 2.69
C ALA A 191 -4.63 17.76 3.60
N VAL A 192 -3.75 16.95 4.22
CA VAL A 192 -2.60 17.46 5.01
C VAL A 192 -1.71 18.33 4.13
N ALA A 193 -1.33 17.85 2.94
CA ALA A 193 -0.49 18.59 2.01
C ALA A 193 -1.12 19.94 1.59
N LEU A 194 -2.43 19.94 1.28
CA LEU A 194 -3.16 21.15 0.90
C LEU A 194 -3.19 22.18 2.04
N ASN A 195 -3.60 21.76 3.24
CA ASN A 195 -3.73 22.68 4.38
C ASN A 195 -2.35 23.23 4.80
N THR A 196 -1.29 22.42 4.70
CA THR A 196 0.09 22.90 4.91
C THR A 196 0.46 23.97 3.88
N ALA A 197 0.15 23.77 2.60
CA ALA A 197 0.42 24.76 1.54
C ALA A 197 -0.40 26.04 1.70
N GLN A 198 -1.58 25.97 2.30
CA GLN A 198 -2.45 27.11 2.59
C GLN A 198 -2.07 27.84 3.90
N GLY A 199 -1.10 27.31 4.68
CA GLY A 199 -0.69 27.89 5.96
C GLY A 199 -1.59 27.53 7.14
N ASP A 200 -2.63 26.70 6.96
CA ASP A 200 -3.42 26.18 8.10
C ASP A 200 -2.75 24.95 8.71
N PHE A 201 -1.62 25.22 9.37
CA PHE A 201 -0.83 24.16 10.00
C PHE A 201 -1.59 23.46 11.16
N GLY A 202 -2.53 24.17 11.82
CA GLY A 202 -3.34 23.58 12.89
C GLY A 202 -4.25 22.47 12.37
N LEU A 203 -4.94 22.70 11.27
CA LEU A 203 -5.77 21.68 10.63
C LEU A 203 -4.92 20.58 9.98
N ALA A 204 -3.81 20.95 9.32
CA ALA A 204 -2.88 19.99 8.74
C ALA A 204 -2.36 19.01 9.81
N LEU A 205 -1.95 19.50 10.97
CA LEU A 205 -1.49 18.68 12.09
C LEU A 205 -2.62 17.79 12.63
N ALA A 206 -3.83 18.33 12.79
CA ALA A 206 -4.98 17.56 13.24
C ALA A 206 -5.30 16.38 12.31
N LEU A 207 -5.34 16.61 10.98
CA LEU A 207 -5.55 15.56 9.99
C LEU A 207 -4.39 14.57 9.96
N GLY A 208 -3.14 15.02 10.12
CA GLY A 208 -1.97 14.17 10.26
C GLY A 208 -2.03 13.24 11.47
N LEU A 209 -2.49 13.73 12.62
CA LEU A 209 -2.71 12.92 13.82
C LEU A 209 -3.80 11.86 13.61
N ILE A 210 -4.89 12.23 12.91
CA ILE A 210 -5.95 11.28 12.55
C ILE A 210 -5.38 10.19 11.61
N LEU A 211 -4.54 10.57 10.64
CA LEU A 211 -3.87 9.62 9.74
C LEU A 211 -2.96 8.66 10.51
N LEU A 212 -2.15 9.17 11.45
CA LEU A 212 -1.28 8.35 12.30
C LEU A 212 -2.09 7.39 13.17
N LEU A 213 -3.19 7.86 13.75
CA LEU A 213 -4.10 7.01 14.53
C LEU A 213 -4.72 5.90 13.64
N LEU A 214 -5.18 6.25 12.45
CA LEU A 214 -5.71 5.29 11.48
C LEU A 214 -4.68 4.22 11.13
N ALA A 215 -3.45 4.64 10.79
CA ALA A 215 -2.36 3.73 10.47
C ALA A 215 -2.02 2.81 11.66
N LEU A 216 -1.97 3.37 12.88
CA LEU A 216 -1.72 2.60 14.10
C LEU A 216 -2.82 1.55 14.33
N VAL A 217 -4.09 1.94 14.26
CA VAL A 217 -5.23 1.02 14.48
C VAL A 217 -5.20 -0.13 13.48
N VAL A 218 -5.01 0.17 12.19
CA VAL A 218 -4.96 -0.87 11.16
C VAL A 218 -3.74 -1.77 11.34
N ASN A 219 -2.56 -1.22 11.65
CA ASN A 219 -1.37 -2.03 11.91
C ASN A 219 -1.53 -2.92 13.13
N VAL A 220 -2.10 -2.42 14.23
CA VAL A 220 -2.40 -3.24 15.41
C VAL A 220 -3.40 -4.34 15.06
N ALA A 221 -4.47 -4.04 14.33
CA ALA A 221 -5.44 -5.04 13.89
C ALA A 221 -4.78 -6.13 13.03
N LEU A 222 -3.91 -5.74 12.07
CA LEU A 222 -3.15 -6.69 11.25
C LEU A 222 -2.20 -7.55 12.11
N GLN A 223 -1.50 -6.97 13.09
CA GLN A 223 -0.62 -7.71 14.00
C GLN A 223 -1.38 -8.69 14.88
N LEU A 224 -2.54 -8.32 15.40
CA LEU A 224 -3.40 -9.22 16.19
C LEU A 224 -3.88 -10.40 15.36
N LEU A 225 -4.27 -10.17 14.11
CA LEU A 225 -4.65 -11.24 13.17
C LEU A 225 -3.47 -12.17 12.85
N GLN A 226 -2.25 -11.64 12.83
CA GLN A 226 -1.02 -12.39 12.57
C GLN A 226 -0.51 -13.13 13.81
N GLY A 227 -0.70 -12.56 15.02
CA GLY A 227 -0.17 -13.07 16.28
C GLY A 227 -0.93 -14.27 16.84
N GLY A 228 -2.16 -14.55 16.42
CA GLY A 228 -2.94 -15.70 16.86
C GLY A 228 -2.39 -17.07 16.50
N GLY A 229 -1.23 -17.16 15.86
CA GLY A 229 -0.54 -18.39 15.49
C GLY A 229 0.79 -18.68 16.21
N ARG A 230 1.10 -17.90 17.27
CA ARG A 230 2.34 -18.09 18.08
C ARG A 230 2.12 -18.81 19.42
N ALA A 231 0.91 -19.28 19.71
CA ALA A 231 0.61 -20.11 20.88
C ALA A 231 0.64 -21.60 20.52
#